data_e9805b169c746d402b2e9954d8039727
#
_entry.id   e9805b169c746d402b2e9954d8039727
#
_cell.length_a   1.000
_cell.length_b   1.000
_cell.length_c   1.000
_cell.angle_alpha   90.00
_cell.angle_beta   90.00
_cell.angle_gamma   90.00
#
_symmetry.space_group_name_H-M   'P 1'
#
loop_
_entity.id
_entity.type
_entity.pdbx_description
1 polymer ?
#
loop_
_entity_poly.entity_id
_entity_poly.type
_entity_poly.pdbx_seq_one_letter_code
_entity_poly.pdbx_strand_id
1 'polypeptide(L)'
;ENEFSRFEDLLSAVERSVRDLRSENHESDEARFRLQAALDALPVAVMVFDGEGLVIDSNLASAPFLEARHGDALVGAAVNDLVRVANSGQDASTIIELFGPPRRTVVVSTLPLPEGGRPGAVAFVEDITERRQLEAIRTDLVANISHELKTPVGAIGLLAETLAGENDQVVVERLASRIHTEAMRIAQIIEDLIELSRIESIDGAGSGTVDMNEVAADAVERLRAAASQSGVEVELHVSTTAAVIVGERRQLLSAIGNLIDNAIKYSDSGTKVEVTVERADAEVLVRVADHGIGIPTRDIDRIFERFYRVDQARSRKTGGTGLGLAIVRHAIANHEAHIEVESRLGEGSVFLLRFQSVVDDVRADQTISSLNERA
;
A
#
# COMPACT_ATOMS: atom_id res chain seq x y z
N GLU A 1 41.95 54.07 -53.57
CA GLU A 1 42.36 53.40 -52.30
C GLU A 1 41.32 53.58 -51.19
N ASN A 2 40.51 54.67 -51.18
CA ASN A 2 39.54 54.90 -50.07
C ASN A 2 38.19 54.09 -50.16
N GLU A 3 37.83 53.65 -51.35
CA GLU A 3 36.59 52.87 -51.53
C GLU A 3 36.77 51.35 -51.19
N PHE A 4 37.92 50.77 -51.43
CA PHE A 4 38.23 49.42 -51.10
C PHE A 4 38.31 49.16 -49.55
N SER A 5 38.93 50.13 -48.85
CA SER A 5 39.01 50.04 -47.37
C SER A 5 37.62 50.12 -46.68
N ARG A 6 36.72 50.95 -47.24
CA ARG A 6 35.31 51.04 -46.73
C ARG A 6 34.52 49.76 -46.96
N PHE A 7 34.80 49.08 -48.03
CA PHE A 7 34.12 47.79 -48.34
C PHE A 7 34.61 46.65 -47.43
N GLU A 8 35.91 46.61 -47.10
CA GLU A 8 36.47 45.66 -46.13
C GLU A 8 35.99 45.90 -44.71
N ASP A 9 35.85 47.19 -44.30
CA ASP A 9 35.27 47.56 -42.97
C ASP A 9 33.79 47.20 -42.86
N LEU A 10 33.01 47.37 -43.93
CA LEU A 10 31.59 46.96 -43.99
C LEU A 10 31.45 45.44 -43.96
N LEU A 11 32.29 44.71 -44.71
CA LEU A 11 32.30 43.23 -44.70
C LEU A 11 32.64 42.67 -43.31
N SER A 12 33.64 43.27 -42.65
CA SER A 12 34.05 42.88 -41.28
C SER A 12 32.97 43.20 -40.21
N ALA A 13 32.18 44.29 -40.39
CA ALA A 13 31.06 44.65 -39.53
C ALA A 13 29.90 43.68 -39.74
N VAL A 14 29.56 43.32 -40.97
CA VAL A 14 28.51 42.33 -41.30
C VAL A 14 28.88 40.95 -40.78
N GLU A 15 30.13 40.51 -40.95
CA GLU A 15 30.60 39.21 -40.42
C GLU A 15 30.56 39.15 -38.89
N ARG A 16 30.85 40.27 -38.19
CA ARG A 16 30.69 40.37 -36.73
C ARG A 16 29.23 40.27 -36.33
N SER A 17 28.34 41.08 -36.94
CA SER A 17 26.90 41.02 -36.66
C SER A 17 26.28 39.66 -36.93
N VAL A 18 26.68 38.97 -37.99
CA VAL A 18 26.23 37.59 -38.29
C VAL A 18 26.76 36.61 -37.26
N ARG A 19 27.97 36.82 -36.77
CA ARG A 19 28.56 35.95 -35.73
C ARG A 19 27.86 36.16 -34.36
N ASP A 20 27.59 37.42 -34.02
CA ASP A 20 26.86 37.77 -32.78
C ASP A 20 25.43 37.26 -32.82
N LEU A 21 24.69 37.41 -33.93
CA LEU A 21 23.35 36.85 -34.12
C LEU A 21 23.33 35.31 -34.07
N ARG A 22 24.38 34.66 -34.60
CA ARG A 22 24.51 33.18 -34.48
C ARG A 22 24.81 32.78 -33.07
N SER A 23 25.58 33.51 -32.30
CA SER A 23 25.87 33.26 -30.90
C SER A 23 24.62 33.42 -30.04
N GLU A 24 23.86 34.52 -30.21
CA GLU A 24 22.58 34.73 -29.50
C GLU A 24 21.53 33.67 -29.84
N ASN A 25 21.42 33.29 -31.12
CA ASN A 25 20.51 32.18 -31.50
C ASN A 25 20.93 30.84 -30.90
N HIS A 26 22.24 30.56 -30.83
CA HIS A 26 22.75 29.32 -30.27
C HIS A 26 22.49 29.22 -28.75
N GLU A 27 22.70 30.33 -28.02
CA GLU A 27 22.35 30.41 -26.59
C GLU A 27 20.84 30.25 -26.35
N SER A 28 20.01 30.83 -27.20
CA SER A 28 18.56 30.70 -27.16
C SER A 28 18.10 29.27 -27.46
N ASP A 29 18.69 28.61 -28.47
CA ASP A 29 18.38 27.23 -28.82
C ASP A 29 18.80 26.26 -27.71
N GLU A 30 19.96 26.45 -27.09
CA GLU A 30 20.40 25.64 -25.94
C GLU A 30 19.49 25.86 -24.71
N ALA A 31 19.04 27.08 -24.43
CA ALA A 31 18.12 27.35 -23.34
C ALA A 31 16.77 26.68 -23.58
N ARG A 32 16.25 26.75 -24.82
CA ARG A 32 15.01 26.07 -25.22
C ARG A 32 15.12 24.58 -25.13
N PHE A 33 16.22 23.98 -25.58
CA PHE A 33 16.45 22.54 -25.45
C PHE A 33 16.50 22.09 -23.99
N ARG A 34 17.18 22.86 -23.11
CA ARG A 34 17.21 22.56 -21.66
C ARG A 34 15.84 22.66 -21.02
N LEU A 35 15.05 23.66 -21.39
CA LEU A 35 13.68 23.83 -20.88
C LEU A 35 12.78 22.68 -21.33
N GLN A 36 12.86 22.29 -22.62
CA GLN A 36 12.09 21.16 -23.16
C GLN A 36 12.47 19.86 -22.46
N ALA A 37 13.76 19.59 -22.29
CA ALA A 37 14.23 18.39 -21.58
C ALA A 37 13.75 18.37 -20.11
N ALA A 38 13.69 19.53 -19.45
CA ALA A 38 13.15 19.64 -18.10
C ALA A 38 11.64 19.40 -18.06
N LEU A 39 10.88 19.90 -19.03
CA LEU A 39 9.44 19.65 -19.16
C LEU A 39 9.15 18.17 -19.45
N ASP A 40 9.95 17.54 -20.33
CA ASP A 40 9.81 16.13 -20.69
C ASP A 40 10.14 15.17 -19.52
N ALA A 41 10.94 15.61 -18.55
CA ALA A 41 11.26 14.87 -17.34
C ALA A 41 10.13 14.91 -16.29
N LEU A 42 9.13 15.80 -16.45
CA LEU A 42 8.00 15.86 -15.53
C LEU A 42 7.02 14.70 -15.76
N PRO A 43 6.56 14.04 -14.69
CA PRO A 43 5.56 12.97 -14.79
C PRO A 43 4.13 13.51 -15.03
N VAL A 44 3.96 14.82 -15.06
CA VAL A 44 2.70 15.51 -15.29
C VAL A 44 2.62 15.96 -16.74
N ALA A 45 1.51 15.73 -17.42
CA ALA A 45 1.29 16.24 -18.76
C ALA A 45 1.15 17.77 -18.72
N VAL A 46 1.94 18.47 -19.52
CA VAL A 46 1.91 19.91 -19.66
C VAL A 46 1.66 20.25 -21.12
N MET A 47 0.65 21.10 -21.37
CA MET A 47 0.27 21.55 -22.70
C MET A 47 0.09 23.08 -22.67
N VAL A 48 0.69 23.76 -23.63
CA VAL A 48 0.60 25.21 -23.79
C VAL A 48 -0.30 25.51 -24.99
N PHE A 49 -1.26 26.41 -24.78
CA PHE A 49 -2.28 26.76 -25.78
C PHE A 49 -2.19 28.26 -26.10
N ASP A 50 -2.48 28.58 -27.35
CA ASP A 50 -2.69 29.96 -27.76
C ASP A 50 -4.09 30.47 -27.41
N GLY A 51 -4.39 31.73 -27.75
CA GLY A 51 -5.69 32.35 -27.52
C GLY A 51 -6.86 31.72 -28.30
N GLU A 52 -6.57 30.96 -29.35
CA GLU A 52 -7.56 30.22 -30.14
C GLU A 52 -7.78 28.81 -29.60
N GLY A 53 -7.00 28.38 -28.61
CA GLY A 53 -7.07 27.06 -28.01
C GLY A 53 -6.31 25.99 -28.80
N LEU A 54 -5.37 26.39 -29.66
CA LEU A 54 -4.49 25.45 -30.35
C LEU A 54 -3.24 25.18 -29.51
N VAL A 55 -2.79 23.92 -29.47
CA VAL A 55 -1.57 23.52 -28.76
C VAL A 55 -0.36 24.09 -29.48
N ILE A 56 0.42 24.92 -28.79
CA ILE A 56 1.68 25.51 -29.27
C ILE A 56 2.90 24.70 -28.81
N ASP A 57 2.81 24.14 -27.59
CA ASP A 57 3.90 23.35 -27.02
C ASP A 57 3.35 22.29 -26.07
N SER A 58 4.09 21.20 -25.86
CA SER A 58 3.68 20.13 -24.97
C SER A 58 4.87 19.24 -24.58
N ASN A 59 4.80 18.59 -23.42
CA ASN A 59 5.81 17.65 -23.00
C ASN A 59 5.45 16.20 -23.39
N LEU A 60 6.39 15.28 -23.20
CA LEU A 60 6.25 13.87 -23.56
C LEU A 60 5.05 13.19 -22.84
N ALA A 61 4.79 13.55 -21.58
CA ALA A 61 3.67 12.99 -20.79
C ALA A 61 2.30 13.39 -21.33
N SER A 62 2.18 14.41 -22.20
CA SER A 62 0.92 14.86 -22.78
C SER A 62 0.46 14.05 -23.99
N ALA A 63 1.35 13.25 -24.60
CA ALA A 63 1.07 12.49 -25.84
C ALA A 63 -0.20 11.63 -25.79
N PRO A 64 -0.52 10.88 -24.71
CA PRO A 64 -1.76 10.09 -24.62
C PRO A 64 -3.05 10.92 -24.72
N PHE A 65 -3.00 12.16 -24.25
CA PHE A 65 -4.17 13.06 -24.21
C PHE A 65 -4.36 13.84 -25.51
N LEU A 66 -3.29 14.05 -26.29
CA LEU A 66 -3.33 14.70 -27.59
C LEU A 66 -3.78 13.76 -28.70
N GLU A 67 -3.42 12.47 -28.62
CA GLU A 67 -3.77 11.45 -29.63
C GLU A 67 -5.10 10.74 -29.36
N ALA A 68 -5.86 11.16 -28.38
CA ALA A 68 -7.19 10.73 -27.89
C ALA A 68 -7.69 9.36 -28.37
N ARG A 69 -7.31 8.29 -27.65
CA ARG A 69 -7.89 6.96 -27.83
C ARG A 69 -8.89 6.67 -26.70
N HIS A 70 -10.20 6.56 -27.05
CA HIS A 70 -11.33 6.10 -26.22
C HIS A 70 -11.49 6.69 -24.79
N GLY A 71 -10.70 6.30 -23.81
CA GLY A 71 -10.80 6.78 -22.41
C GLY A 71 -10.22 8.18 -22.21
N ASP A 72 -9.16 8.50 -22.90
CA ASP A 72 -8.45 9.78 -22.78
C ASP A 72 -9.14 10.93 -23.56
N ALA A 73 -10.12 10.61 -24.42
CA ALA A 73 -10.94 11.59 -25.12
C ALA A 73 -11.76 12.47 -24.15
N LEU A 74 -12.19 11.94 -23.01
CA LEU A 74 -12.88 12.71 -21.96
C LEU A 74 -11.94 13.74 -21.34
N VAL A 75 -10.67 13.38 -21.13
CA VAL A 75 -9.66 14.29 -20.61
C VAL A 75 -9.36 15.39 -21.61
N GLY A 76 -9.20 15.04 -22.91
CA GLY A 76 -9.00 16.02 -23.98
C GLY A 76 -10.18 17.01 -24.12
N ALA A 77 -11.41 16.54 -23.99
CA ALA A 77 -12.60 17.41 -24.00
C ALA A 77 -12.59 18.38 -22.81
N ALA A 78 -12.28 17.87 -21.60
CA ALA A 78 -12.20 18.74 -20.42
C ALA A 78 -11.05 19.75 -20.51
N VAL A 79 -9.89 19.35 -21.04
CA VAL A 79 -8.77 20.28 -21.31
C VAL A 79 -9.25 21.42 -22.21
N ASN A 80 -9.93 21.11 -23.33
CA ASN A 80 -10.43 22.12 -24.26
C ASN A 80 -11.48 23.05 -23.62
N ASP A 81 -12.35 22.53 -22.75
CA ASP A 81 -13.34 23.35 -22.06
C ASP A 81 -12.69 24.28 -21.03
N LEU A 82 -11.72 23.79 -20.26
CA LEU A 82 -11.01 24.56 -19.26
C LEU A 82 -10.05 25.60 -19.88
N VAL A 83 -9.42 25.28 -21.01
CA VAL A 83 -8.58 26.22 -21.79
C VAL A 83 -9.41 27.44 -22.24
N ARG A 84 -10.67 27.26 -22.62
CA ARG A 84 -11.55 28.39 -22.95
C ARG A 84 -11.80 29.30 -21.75
N VAL A 85 -11.92 28.72 -20.55
CA VAL A 85 -12.06 29.49 -19.31
C VAL A 85 -10.74 30.21 -19.00
N ALA A 86 -9.59 29.54 -19.11
CA ALA A 86 -8.28 30.13 -18.88
C ALA A 86 -7.97 31.28 -19.85
N ASN A 87 -8.34 31.15 -21.13
CA ASN A 87 -8.20 32.22 -22.11
C ASN A 87 -9.09 33.47 -21.80
N SER A 88 -10.12 33.31 -20.93
CA SER A 88 -10.87 34.47 -20.40
C SER A 88 -10.21 35.12 -19.17
N GLY A 89 -9.05 34.63 -18.74
CA GLY A 89 -8.26 35.16 -17.62
C GLY A 89 -8.57 34.56 -16.26
N GLN A 90 -9.24 33.40 -16.21
CA GLN A 90 -9.58 32.69 -14.97
C GLN A 90 -8.91 31.30 -14.93
N ASP A 91 -8.31 30.96 -13.79
CA ASP A 91 -7.88 29.61 -13.53
C ASP A 91 -9.09 28.67 -13.35
N ALA A 92 -8.94 27.42 -13.79
CA ALA A 92 -9.96 26.41 -13.66
C ALA A 92 -9.35 25.03 -13.43
N SER A 93 -10.08 24.19 -12.68
CA SER A 93 -9.67 22.81 -12.43
C SER A 93 -10.88 21.88 -12.33
N THR A 94 -10.71 20.64 -12.78
CA THR A 94 -11.73 19.59 -12.65
C THR A 94 -11.08 18.24 -12.40
N ILE A 95 -11.83 17.34 -11.75
CA ILE A 95 -11.43 15.95 -11.52
C ILE A 95 -12.26 15.07 -12.42
N ILE A 96 -11.61 14.14 -13.11
CA ILE A 96 -12.23 13.20 -14.03
C ILE A 96 -11.95 11.78 -13.58
N GLU A 97 -13.02 11.01 -13.41
CA GLU A 97 -12.93 9.58 -13.15
C GLU A 97 -13.06 8.80 -14.46
N LEU A 98 -12.04 8.03 -14.80
CA LEU A 98 -12.00 7.19 -15.99
C LEU A 98 -12.36 5.75 -15.60
N PHE A 99 -13.50 5.28 -16.08
CA PHE A 99 -14.06 3.95 -15.77
C PHE A 99 -13.57 2.88 -16.77
N GLY A 100 -12.25 2.77 -16.94
CA GLY A 100 -11.63 1.69 -17.74
C GLY A 100 -10.88 0.70 -16.84
N PRO A 101 -10.49 -0.50 -17.33
CA PRO A 101 -9.46 -1.28 -16.66
C PRO A 101 -8.05 -0.80 -17.08
N PRO A 102 -7.22 -0.26 -16.15
CA PRO A 102 -7.52 0.10 -14.76
C PRO A 102 -8.34 1.39 -14.64
N ARG A 103 -9.11 1.54 -13.54
CA ARG A 103 -9.75 2.82 -13.19
C ARG A 103 -8.68 3.85 -12.88
N ARG A 104 -8.80 5.06 -13.43
CA ARG A 104 -7.90 6.19 -13.18
C ARG A 104 -8.67 7.43 -12.74
N THR A 105 -8.06 8.22 -11.87
CA THR A 105 -8.58 9.54 -11.48
C THR A 105 -7.56 10.59 -11.90
N VAL A 106 -7.97 11.50 -12.75
CA VAL A 106 -7.10 12.52 -13.34
C VAL A 106 -7.58 13.90 -12.95
N VAL A 107 -6.66 14.77 -12.58
CA VAL A 107 -6.94 16.20 -12.40
C VAL A 107 -6.49 16.94 -13.64
N VAL A 108 -7.37 17.75 -14.19
CA VAL A 108 -7.08 18.72 -15.24
C VAL A 108 -7.14 20.10 -14.63
N SER A 109 -6.06 20.85 -14.72
CA SER A 109 -5.96 22.22 -14.24
C SER A 109 -5.45 23.13 -15.34
N THR A 110 -6.02 24.33 -15.48
CA THR A 110 -5.60 25.32 -16.47
C THR A 110 -5.34 26.65 -15.82
N LEU A 111 -4.27 27.32 -16.29
CA LEU A 111 -3.87 28.64 -15.84
C LEU A 111 -3.77 29.57 -17.06
N PRO A 112 -4.25 30.83 -16.96
CA PRO A 112 -4.04 31.83 -18.00
C PRO A 112 -2.55 32.15 -18.12
N LEU A 113 -2.05 32.22 -19.35
CA LEU A 113 -0.68 32.59 -19.65
C LEU A 113 -0.70 33.97 -20.32
N PRO A 114 -0.27 35.04 -19.62
CA PRO A 114 -0.19 36.36 -20.21
C PRO A 114 1.10 36.46 -21.06
N GLU A 115 1.04 36.11 -22.32
CA GLU A 115 2.14 36.30 -23.27
C GLU A 115 1.96 37.56 -24.08
N GLY A 116 2.84 38.55 -23.88
CA GLY A 116 3.08 39.68 -24.83
C GLY A 116 1.82 40.38 -25.39
N GLY A 117 0.70 40.37 -24.65
CA GLY A 117 -0.58 40.95 -25.08
C GLY A 117 -1.50 40.01 -25.86
N ARG A 118 -1.17 38.74 -26.01
CA ARG A 118 -2.06 37.70 -26.56
C ARG A 118 -2.56 36.78 -25.43
N PRO A 119 -3.84 36.42 -25.43
CA PRO A 119 -4.32 35.40 -24.49
C PRO A 119 -3.70 34.04 -24.82
N GLY A 120 -3.36 33.29 -23.77
CA GLY A 120 -2.87 31.92 -23.86
C GLY A 120 -3.20 31.17 -22.57
N ALA A 121 -3.03 29.85 -22.57
CA ALA A 121 -3.28 29.05 -21.41
C ALA A 121 -2.24 27.92 -21.29
N VAL A 122 -1.98 27.49 -20.06
CA VAL A 122 -1.25 26.24 -19.77
C VAL A 122 -2.21 25.28 -19.12
N ALA A 123 -2.27 24.05 -19.63
CA ALA A 123 -3.00 22.96 -19.02
C ALA A 123 -2.05 21.92 -18.42
N PHE A 124 -2.42 21.44 -17.24
CA PHE A 124 -1.75 20.35 -16.52
C PHE A 124 -2.73 19.20 -16.40
N VAL A 125 -2.26 17.97 -16.70
CA VAL A 125 -3.02 16.75 -16.49
C VAL A 125 -2.19 15.82 -15.62
N GLU A 126 -2.69 15.56 -14.42
CA GLU A 126 -2.01 14.76 -13.40
C GLU A 126 -2.86 13.53 -13.07
N ASP A 127 -2.26 12.33 -13.13
CA ASP A 127 -2.90 11.11 -12.63
C ASP A 127 -2.73 11.06 -11.11
N ILE A 128 -3.84 11.23 -10.40
CA ILE A 128 -3.88 11.22 -8.94
C ILE A 128 -4.50 9.93 -8.38
N THR A 129 -4.56 8.87 -9.20
CA THR A 129 -5.23 7.60 -8.83
C THR A 129 -4.67 7.03 -7.55
N GLU A 130 -3.37 6.86 -7.47
CA GLU A 130 -2.69 6.31 -6.30
C GLU A 130 -2.89 7.20 -5.06
N ARG A 131 -2.70 8.50 -5.21
CA ARG A 131 -2.90 9.46 -4.12
C ARG A 131 -4.34 9.42 -3.59
N ARG A 132 -5.34 9.38 -4.49
CA ARG A 132 -6.75 9.27 -4.11
C ARG A 132 -7.08 7.95 -3.44
N GLN A 133 -6.50 6.85 -3.90
CA GLN A 133 -6.66 5.54 -3.27
C GLN A 133 -6.09 5.55 -1.85
N LEU A 134 -4.90 6.10 -1.65
CA LEU A 134 -4.29 6.24 -0.32
C LEU A 134 -5.12 7.14 0.61
N GLU A 135 -5.61 8.28 0.13
CA GLU A 135 -6.50 9.17 0.90
C GLU A 135 -7.83 8.49 1.28
N ALA A 136 -8.44 7.74 0.35
CA ALA A 136 -9.67 6.97 0.61
C ALA A 136 -9.43 5.88 1.67
N ILE A 137 -8.35 5.09 1.53
CA ILE A 137 -7.96 4.06 2.50
C ILE A 137 -7.75 4.68 3.89
N ARG A 138 -7.10 5.85 3.97
CA ARG A 138 -6.88 6.55 5.24
C ARG A 138 -8.19 7.05 5.86
N THR A 139 -9.08 7.59 5.04
CA THR A 139 -10.40 8.08 5.50
C THR A 139 -11.26 6.94 6.01
N ASP A 140 -11.32 5.84 5.27
CA ASP A 140 -12.06 4.64 5.66
C ASP A 140 -11.47 4.01 6.93
N LEU A 141 -10.15 4.03 7.09
CA LEU A 141 -9.48 3.58 8.32
C LEU A 141 -9.96 4.37 9.54
N VAL A 142 -9.94 5.71 9.48
CA VAL A 142 -10.38 6.57 10.59
C VAL A 142 -11.87 6.36 10.90
N ALA A 143 -12.71 6.25 9.88
CA ALA A 143 -14.13 6.00 10.05
C ALA A 143 -14.40 4.64 10.73
N ASN A 144 -13.72 3.59 10.27
CA ASN A 144 -13.86 2.23 10.82
C ASN A 144 -13.33 2.14 12.26
N ILE A 145 -12.19 2.77 12.58
CA ILE A 145 -11.66 2.87 13.94
C ILE A 145 -12.71 3.54 14.86
N SER A 146 -13.26 4.67 14.41
CA SER A 146 -14.27 5.41 15.20
C SER A 146 -15.50 4.55 15.48
N HIS A 147 -15.95 3.78 14.50
CA HIS A 147 -17.08 2.86 14.65
C HIS A 147 -16.79 1.69 15.60
N GLU A 148 -15.63 1.03 15.44
CA GLU A 148 -15.25 -0.13 16.26
C GLU A 148 -14.94 0.25 17.72
N LEU A 149 -14.48 1.49 17.98
CA LEU A 149 -14.29 2.00 19.33
C LEU A 149 -15.60 2.51 19.97
N LYS A 150 -16.48 3.16 19.21
CA LYS A 150 -17.74 3.73 19.76
C LYS A 150 -18.67 2.68 20.34
N THR A 151 -18.73 1.50 19.73
CA THR A 151 -19.59 0.40 20.15
C THR A 151 -19.26 -0.12 21.56
N PRO A 152 -18.01 -0.57 21.85
CA PRO A 152 -17.65 -1.05 23.19
C PRO A 152 -17.67 0.07 24.25
N VAL A 153 -17.29 1.31 23.88
CA VAL A 153 -17.37 2.45 24.81
C VAL A 153 -18.81 2.73 25.20
N GLY A 154 -19.75 2.72 24.26
CA GLY A 154 -21.18 2.86 24.54
C GLY A 154 -21.73 1.73 25.39
N ALA A 155 -21.29 0.48 25.14
CA ALA A 155 -21.67 -0.67 25.96
C ALA A 155 -21.15 -0.56 27.38
N ILE A 156 -19.90 -0.13 27.59
CA ILE A 156 -19.35 0.13 28.94
C ILE A 156 -20.14 1.18 29.66
N GLY A 157 -20.51 2.30 29.00
CA GLY A 157 -21.31 3.36 29.58
C GLY A 157 -22.66 2.84 30.10
N LEU A 158 -23.41 2.12 29.26
CA LEU A 158 -24.70 1.55 29.60
C LEU A 158 -24.60 0.50 30.73
N LEU A 159 -23.58 -0.38 30.68
CA LEU A 159 -23.36 -1.37 31.73
C LEU A 159 -22.98 -0.73 33.06
N ALA A 160 -22.19 0.35 33.03
CA ALA A 160 -21.81 1.12 34.22
C ALA A 160 -23.01 1.86 34.86
N GLU A 161 -23.89 2.47 34.04
CA GLU A 161 -25.13 3.07 34.50
C GLU A 161 -26.05 2.03 35.17
N THR A 162 -26.18 0.84 34.55
CA THR A 162 -26.97 -0.26 35.10
C THR A 162 -26.37 -0.76 36.42
N LEU A 163 -25.06 -0.87 36.50
CA LEU A 163 -24.33 -1.32 37.68
C LEU A 163 -24.51 -0.35 38.87
N ALA A 164 -24.56 0.95 38.61
CA ALA A 164 -24.72 1.98 39.66
C ALA A 164 -26.05 1.87 40.40
N GLY A 165 -27.08 1.27 39.80
CA GLY A 165 -28.41 1.07 40.41
C GLY A 165 -28.68 -0.36 40.89
N GLU A 166 -27.73 -1.28 40.75
CA GLU A 166 -27.94 -2.69 41.06
C GLU A 166 -27.48 -3.07 42.46
N ASN A 167 -28.28 -3.87 43.17
CA ASN A 167 -27.98 -4.35 44.54
C ASN A 167 -27.77 -5.89 44.60
N ASP A 168 -28.14 -6.62 43.54
CA ASP A 168 -27.94 -8.05 43.51
C ASP A 168 -26.46 -8.34 43.16
N GLN A 169 -25.76 -8.96 44.10
CA GLN A 169 -24.31 -9.29 43.96
C GLN A 169 -24.00 -10.12 42.72
N VAL A 170 -24.86 -11.08 42.34
CA VAL A 170 -24.68 -11.94 41.18
C VAL A 170 -24.79 -11.12 39.88
N VAL A 171 -25.72 -10.17 39.84
CA VAL A 171 -25.90 -9.27 38.70
C VAL A 171 -24.75 -8.27 38.64
N VAL A 172 -24.27 -7.72 39.75
CA VAL A 172 -23.10 -6.84 39.86
C VAL A 172 -21.87 -7.53 39.31
N GLU A 173 -21.56 -8.75 39.72
CA GLU A 173 -20.42 -9.51 39.23
C GLU A 173 -20.48 -9.79 37.71
N ARG A 174 -21.67 -10.11 37.21
CA ARG A 174 -21.90 -10.33 35.77
C ARG A 174 -21.73 -9.04 34.97
N LEU A 175 -22.22 -7.90 35.44
CA LEU A 175 -22.07 -6.61 34.78
C LEU A 175 -20.60 -6.15 34.78
N ALA A 176 -19.92 -6.28 35.93
CA ALA A 176 -18.50 -5.97 36.07
C ALA A 176 -17.63 -6.82 35.11
N SER A 177 -17.92 -8.13 35.02
CA SER A 177 -17.24 -9.02 34.07
C SER A 177 -17.44 -8.59 32.60
N ARG A 178 -18.67 -8.15 32.25
CA ARG A 178 -18.94 -7.63 30.90
C ARG A 178 -18.21 -6.33 30.61
N ILE A 179 -18.16 -5.39 31.56
CA ILE A 179 -17.39 -4.15 31.44
C ILE A 179 -15.90 -4.48 31.20
N HIS A 180 -15.35 -5.41 31.98
CA HIS A 180 -13.97 -5.86 31.81
C HIS A 180 -13.73 -6.42 30.41
N THR A 181 -14.62 -7.26 29.89
CA THR A 181 -14.53 -7.85 28.56
C THR A 181 -14.52 -6.78 27.46
N GLU A 182 -15.40 -5.76 27.55
CA GLU A 182 -15.42 -4.68 26.56
C GLU A 182 -14.18 -3.78 26.67
N ALA A 183 -13.66 -3.55 27.89
CA ALA A 183 -12.40 -2.82 28.08
C ALA A 183 -11.20 -3.54 27.47
N MET A 184 -11.09 -4.85 27.67
CA MET A 184 -10.04 -5.68 27.04
C MET A 184 -10.15 -5.70 25.53
N ARG A 185 -11.37 -5.67 24.99
CA ARG A 185 -11.60 -5.54 23.56
C ARG A 185 -11.06 -4.22 22.98
N ILE A 186 -11.28 -3.11 23.69
CA ILE A 186 -10.72 -1.81 23.29
C ILE A 186 -9.18 -1.86 23.31
N ALA A 187 -8.58 -2.43 24.36
CA ALA A 187 -7.16 -2.57 24.46
C ALA A 187 -6.59 -3.35 23.26
N GLN A 188 -7.23 -4.46 22.88
CA GLN A 188 -6.82 -5.26 21.71
C GLN A 188 -6.93 -4.48 20.40
N ILE A 189 -8.00 -3.71 20.17
CA ILE A 189 -8.12 -2.85 18.98
C ILE A 189 -6.96 -1.86 18.90
N ILE A 190 -6.60 -1.23 20.04
CA ILE A 190 -5.50 -0.26 20.10
C ILE A 190 -4.16 -0.96 19.81
N GLU A 191 -3.91 -2.13 20.38
CA GLU A 191 -2.68 -2.90 20.13
C GLU A 191 -2.57 -3.30 18.65
N ASP A 192 -3.64 -3.82 18.05
CA ASP A 192 -3.68 -4.18 16.64
C ASP A 192 -3.42 -2.98 15.72
N LEU A 193 -3.96 -1.79 16.06
CA LEU A 193 -3.74 -0.56 15.31
C LEU A 193 -2.29 -0.08 15.40
N ILE A 194 -1.69 -0.14 16.59
CA ILE A 194 -0.27 0.22 16.79
C ILE A 194 0.62 -0.73 16.00
N GLU A 195 0.32 -2.03 16.04
CA GLU A 195 1.09 -3.05 15.31
C GLU A 195 0.96 -2.83 13.79
N LEU A 196 -0.26 -2.63 13.29
CA LEU A 196 -0.50 -2.34 11.86
C LEU A 196 0.25 -1.08 11.43
N SER A 197 0.17 0.01 12.20
CA SER A 197 0.87 1.26 11.91
C SER A 197 2.39 1.09 11.87
N ARG A 198 2.95 0.24 12.73
CA ARG A 198 4.39 -0.06 12.73
C ARG A 198 4.79 -0.84 11.48
N ILE A 199 4.03 -1.86 11.12
CA ILE A 199 4.31 -2.70 9.94
C ILE A 199 4.20 -1.87 8.66
N GLU A 200 3.24 -0.96 8.57
CA GLU A 200 3.07 -0.06 7.42
C GLU A 200 4.16 1.04 7.32
N SER A 201 4.80 1.41 8.43
CA SER A 201 5.84 2.44 8.45
C SER A 201 7.25 1.91 8.15
N ILE A 202 7.42 0.60 8.07
CA ILE A 202 8.71 -0.05 7.79
C ILE A 202 8.69 -0.57 6.36
N ASP A 203 9.39 0.10 5.45
CA ASP A 203 9.62 -0.41 4.11
C ASP A 203 10.67 -1.54 4.15
N GLY A 204 10.22 -2.77 3.93
CA GLY A 204 11.06 -3.96 3.79
C GLY A 204 11.21 -4.84 5.04
N ALA A 205 11.73 -6.04 4.80
CA ALA A 205 11.83 -7.13 5.80
C ALA A 205 12.94 -6.94 6.86
N GLY A 206 13.67 -5.81 6.85
CA GLY A 206 14.90 -5.69 7.64
C GLY A 206 16.04 -6.57 7.07
N SER A 207 17.23 -6.52 7.68
CA SER A 207 18.42 -7.24 7.21
C SER A 207 18.80 -8.46 8.08
N GLY A 208 17.93 -8.87 9.01
CA GLY A 208 18.20 -9.98 9.93
C GLY A 208 17.81 -11.34 9.34
N THR A 209 18.47 -12.40 9.80
CA THR A 209 18.07 -13.78 9.53
C THR A 209 17.19 -14.31 10.67
N VAL A 210 16.12 -15.03 10.33
CA VAL A 210 15.12 -15.54 11.27
C VAL A 210 14.85 -17.02 10.99
N ASP A 211 14.94 -17.87 12.00
CA ASP A 211 14.51 -19.26 11.90
C ASP A 211 12.99 -19.38 12.16
N MET A 212 12.26 -19.79 11.16
CA MET A 212 10.80 -19.91 11.22
C MET A 212 10.35 -21.04 12.14
N ASN A 213 11.18 -22.03 12.40
CA ASN A 213 10.90 -23.07 13.42
C ASN A 213 10.75 -22.43 14.82
N GLU A 214 11.67 -21.51 15.18
CA GLU A 214 11.60 -20.80 16.46
C GLU A 214 10.41 -19.85 16.53
N VAL A 215 10.12 -19.13 15.43
CA VAL A 215 9.00 -18.21 15.38
C VAL A 215 7.67 -18.93 15.55
N ALA A 216 7.49 -20.06 14.86
CA ALA A 216 6.29 -20.88 14.99
C ALA A 216 6.13 -21.46 16.40
N ALA A 217 7.24 -21.94 17.00
CA ALA A 217 7.24 -22.46 18.36
C ALA A 217 6.84 -21.38 19.39
N ASP A 218 7.38 -20.17 19.27
CA ASP A 218 7.02 -19.06 20.14
C ASP A 218 5.58 -18.61 19.98
N ALA A 219 5.04 -18.60 18.73
CA ALA A 219 3.67 -18.25 18.45
C ALA A 219 2.70 -19.26 19.09
N VAL A 220 2.98 -20.56 18.94
CA VAL A 220 2.18 -21.64 19.55
C VAL A 220 2.24 -21.54 21.08
N GLU A 221 3.43 -21.33 21.67
CA GLU A 221 3.56 -21.23 23.13
C GLU A 221 2.77 -20.05 23.70
N ARG A 222 2.79 -18.88 23.04
CA ARG A 222 2.01 -17.70 23.47
C ARG A 222 0.52 -17.94 23.48
N LEU A 223 0.01 -18.77 22.56
CA LEU A 223 -1.42 -19.04 22.40
C LEU A 223 -1.90 -20.32 23.10
N ARG A 224 -1.00 -21.05 23.75
CA ARG A 224 -1.31 -22.30 24.45
C ARG A 224 -2.43 -22.17 25.48
N ALA A 225 -2.41 -21.09 26.27
CA ALA A 225 -3.44 -20.83 27.27
C ALA A 225 -4.81 -20.56 26.62
N ALA A 226 -4.85 -19.76 25.55
CA ALA A 226 -6.08 -19.47 24.82
C ALA A 226 -6.66 -20.71 24.13
N ALA A 227 -5.81 -21.53 23.54
CA ALA A 227 -6.18 -22.82 22.94
C ALA A 227 -6.80 -23.77 23.98
N SER A 228 -6.13 -23.95 25.12
CA SER A 228 -6.64 -24.77 26.22
C SER A 228 -7.99 -24.26 26.75
N GLN A 229 -8.17 -22.95 26.90
CA GLN A 229 -9.41 -22.35 27.32
C GLN A 229 -10.56 -22.56 26.33
N SER A 230 -10.25 -22.58 25.03
CA SER A 230 -11.22 -22.85 23.96
C SER A 230 -11.45 -24.35 23.73
N GLY A 231 -10.67 -25.23 24.38
CA GLY A 231 -10.71 -26.68 24.19
C GLY A 231 -10.20 -27.12 22.82
N VAL A 232 -9.30 -26.34 22.20
CA VAL A 232 -8.67 -26.62 20.91
C VAL A 232 -7.24 -27.11 21.14
N GLU A 233 -6.86 -28.22 20.50
CA GLU A 233 -5.48 -28.72 20.54
C GLU A 233 -4.66 -28.06 19.41
N VAL A 234 -3.46 -27.50 19.72
CA VAL A 234 -2.55 -26.96 18.72
C VAL A 234 -1.35 -27.90 18.58
N GLU A 235 -1.22 -28.51 17.40
CA GLU A 235 -0.10 -29.39 17.05
C GLU A 235 0.93 -28.62 16.22
N LEU A 236 2.21 -28.69 16.60
CA LEU A 236 3.31 -28.03 15.89
C LEU A 236 4.23 -29.09 15.27
N HIS A 237 4.44 -28.99 13.98
CA HIS A 237 5.39 -29.80 13.21
C HIS A 237 6.45 -28.88 12.59
N VAL A 238 7.69 -28.98 13.06
CA VAL A 238 8.79 -28.17 12.57
C VAL A 238 9.70 -28.95 11.63
N SER A 239 10.36 -28.23 10.72
CA SER A 239 11.37 -28.82 9.84
C SER A 239 12.53 -29.38 10.64
N THR A 240 13.06 -30.53 10.23
CA THR A 240 14.27 -31.13 10.80
C THR A 240 15.54 -30.34 10.46
N THR A 241 15.48 -29.47 9.47
CA THR A 241 16.54 -28.55 9.05
C THR A 241 16.16 -27.12 9.39
N ALA A 242 17.15 -26.24 9.59
CA ALA A 242 16.90 -24.83 9.86
C ALA A 242 16.11 -24.19 8.70
N ALA A 243 14.99 -23.57 9.04
CA ALA A 243 14.09 -22.90 8.10
C ALA A 243 14.34 -21.39 8.14
N VAL A 244 15.51 -20.94 7.66
CA VAL A 244 15.99 -19.57 7.80
C VAL A 244 15.59 -18.72 6.61
N ILE A 245 15.04 -17.54 6.91
CA ILE A 245 14.68 -16.50 5.95
C ILE A 245 15.30 -15.16 6.33
N VAL A 246 15.37 -14.21 5.40
CA VAL A 246 15.63 -12.80 5.73
C VAL A 246 14.34 -12.16 6.21
N GLY A 247 14.38 -11.52 7.38
CA GLY A 247 13.15 -10.95 7.89
C GLY A 247 13.27 -10.27 9.26
N GLU A 248 12.17 -9.69 9.69
CA GLU A 248 11.99 -9.08 10.99
C GLU A 248 11.13 -10.01 11.87
N ARG A 249 11.79 -10.62 12.87
CA ARG A 249 11.22 -11.66 13.75
C ARG A 249 9.88 -11.27 14.37
N ARG A 250 9.74 -10.01 14.75
CA ARG A 250 8.54 -9.51 15.40
C ARG A 250 7.34 -9.49 14.46
N GLN A 251 7.52 -9.03 13.21
CA GLN A 251 6.44 -9.03 12.21
C GLN A 251 6.00 -10.47 11.88
N LEU A 252 6.96 -11.37 11.70
CA LEU A 252 6.70 -12.79 11.42
C LEU A 252 5.97 -13.47 12.58
N LEU A 253 6.40 -13.20 13.83
CA LEU A 253 5.74 -13.72 15.03
C LEU A 253 4.31 -13.18 15.18
N SER A 254 4.08 -11.91 14.86
CA SER A 254 2.74 -11.31 14.83
C SER A 254 1.87 -11.96 13.75
N ALA A 255 2.40 -12.15 12.55
CA ALA A 255 1.66 -12.77 11.44
C ALA A 255 1.24 -14.20 11.76
N ILE A 256 2.18 -15.07 12.20
CA ILE A 256 1.87 -16.45 12.54
C ILE A 256 0.93 -16.51 13.76
N GLY A 257 1.16 -15.67 14.77
CA GLY A 257 0.28 -15.56 15.93
C GLY A 257 -1.15 -15.20 15.56
N ASN A 258 -1.37 -14.26 14.64
CA ASN A 258 -2.70 -13.90 14.16
C ASN A 258 -3.39 -15.05 13.40
N LEU A 259 -2.65 -15.82 12.61
CA LEU A 259 -3.21 -16.99 11.92
C LEU A 259 -3.63 -18.08 12.92
N ILE A 260 -2.79 -18.38 13.91
CA ILE A 260 -3.09 -19.40 14.95
C ILE A 260 -4.26 -18.93 15.84
N ASP A 261 -4.29 -17.66 16.24
CA ASP A 261 -5.38 -17.08 17.03
C ASP A 261 -6.73 -17.17 16.30
N ASN A 262 -6.73 -16.85 14.99
CA ASN A 262 -7.91 -17.03 14.15
C ASN A 262 -8.32 -18.50 14.06
N ALA A 263 -7.38 -19.41 13.84
CA ALA A 263 -7.64 -20.84 13.77
C ALA A 263 -8.29 -21.35 15.09
N ILE A 264 -7.80 -20.92 16.25
CA ILE A 264 -8.38 -21.25 17.55
C ILE A 264 -9.79 -20.66 17.72
N LYS A 265 -9.96 -19.39 17.37
CA LYS A 265 -11.25 -18.65 17.54
C LYS A 265 -12.39 -19.19 16.69
N TYR A 266 -12.07 -19.71 15.52
CA TYR A 266 -13.08 -20.20 14.57
C TYR A 266 -13.23 -21.71 14.54
N SER A 267 -12.48 -22.43 15.36
CA SER A 267 -12.58 -23.87 15.57
C SER A 267 -13.55 -24.22 16.71
N ASP A 268 -14.22 -25.34 16.60
CA ASP A 268 -15.06 -25.88 17.67
C ASP A 268 -14.21 -26.59 18.74
N SER A 269 -14.71 -26.63 19.99
CA SER A 269 -14.04 -27.36 21.07
C SER A 269 -13.87 -28.83 20.73
N GLY A 270 -12.70 -29.40 21.00
CA GLY A 270 -12.33 -30.77 20.68
C GLY A 270 -11.73 -30.96 19.30
N THR A 271 -11.55 -29.89 18.53
CA THR A 271 -10.85 -29.94 17.23
C THR A 271 -9.35 -29.65 17.38
N LYS A 272 -8.62 -29.80 16.28
CA LYS A 272 -7.19 -29.55 16.21
C LYS A 272 -6.87 -28.38 15.24
N VAL A 273 -5.84 -27.65 15.58
CA VAL A 273 -5.14 -26.69 14.71
C VAL A 273 -3.74 -27.20 14.45
N GLU A 274 -3.38 -27.37 13.20
CA GLU A 274 -2.06 -27.86 12.79
C GLU A 274 -1.21 -26.70 12.29
N VAL A 275 -0.03 -26.53 12.86
CA VAL A 275 0.99 -25.57 12.43
C VAL A 275 2.19 -26.35 11.90
N THR A 276 2.52 -26.20 10.64
CA THR A 276 3.62 -26.91 10.01
C THR A 276 4.63 -25.92 9.43
N VAL A 277 5.92 -26.14 9.71
CA VAL A 277 7.04 -25.43 9.09
C VAL A 277 7.84 -26.45 8.29
N GLU A 278 7.97 -26.21 6.99
CA GLU A 278 8.73 -27.07 6.07
C GLU A 278 9.76 -26.24 5.31
N ARG A 279 10.95 -26.82 5.11
CA ARG A 279 11.93 -26.29 4.18
C ARG A 279 11.91 -27.17 2.92
N ALA A 280 11.54 -26.56 1.81
CA ALA A 280 11.48 -27.20 0.50
C ALA A 280 12.44 -26.49 -0.46
N ASP A 281 13.60 -27.07 -0.71
CA ASP A 281 14.66 -26.51 -1.58
C ASP A 281 15.02 -25.04 -1.24
N ALA A 282 14.55 -24.10 -2.07
CA ALA A 282 14.81 -22.67 -1.94
C ALA A 282 13.70 -21.92 -1.17
N GLU A 283 12.69 -22.62 -0.66
CA GLU A 283 11.55 -22.00 0.03
C GLU A 283 11.41 -22.51 1.46
N VAL A 284 10.86 -21.64 2.31
CA VAL A 284 10.33 -22.00 3.63
C VAL A 284 8.82 -21.83 3.57
N LEU A 285 8.11 -22.91 3.90
CA LEU A 285 6.66 -22.97 3.91
C LEU A 285 6.16 -22.99 5.35
N VAL A 286 5.22 -22.12 5.70
CA VAL A 286 4.51 -22.15 6.98
C VAL A 286 3.03 -22.34 6.70
N ARG A 287 2.49 -23.44 7.19
CA ARG A 287 1.09 -23.82 7.01
C ARG A 287 0.36 -23.77 8.35
N VAL A 288 -0.77 -23.08 8.40
CA VAL A 288 -1.70 -23.12 9.54
C VAL A 288 -3.03 -23.66 9.03
N ALA A 289 -3.47 -24.80 9.57
CA ALA A 289 -4.71 -25.45 9.18
C ALA A 289 -5.65 -25.59 10.36
N ASP A 290 -6.92 -25.25 10.17
CA ASP A 290 -7.99 -25.43 11.12
C ASP A 290 -9.12 -26.31 10.56
N HIS A 291 -9.90 -26.91 11.46
CA HIS A 291 -11.11 -27.65 11.14
C HIS A 291 -12.35 -26.90 11.65
N GLY A 292 -12.34 -25.59 11.49
CA GLY A 292 -13.40 -24.72 11.95
C GLY A 292 -14.51 -24.51 10.91
N ILE A 293 -15.18 -23.37 11.03
CA ILE A 293 -16.35 -23.04 10.20
C ILE A 293 -16.04 -22.81 8.72
N GLY A 294 -14.78 -22.59 8.39
CA GLY A 294 -14.35 -22.23 7.04
C GLY A 294 -14.81 -20.84 6.58
N ILE A 295 -14.38 -20.45 5.39
CA ILE A 295 -14.59 -19.14 4.78
C ILE A 295 -15.37 -19.33 3.46
N PRO A 296 -16.49 -18.61 3.25
CA PRO A 296 -17.18 -18.63 1.96
C PRO A 296 -16.27 -18.12 0.83
N THR A 297 -16.29 -18.77 -0.32
CA THR A 297 -15.42 -18.43 -1.47
C THR A 297 -15.50 -16.96 -1.89
N ARG A 298 -16.69 -16.35 -1.82
CA ARG A 298 -16.89 -14.94 -2.15
C ARG A 298 -16.18 -13.96 -1.21
N ASP A 299 -15.77 -14.40 -0.03
CA ASP A 299 -15.19 -13.58 1.02
C ASP A 299 -13.67 -13.75 1.10
N ILE A 300 -13.07 -14.77 0.42
CA ILE A 300 -11.64 -15.11 0.49
C ILE A 300 -10.74 -13.92 0.12
N ASP A 301 -11.06 -13.19 -0.93
CA ASP A 301 -10.27 -12.02 -1.34
C ASP A 301 -10.40 -10.85 -0.37
N ARG A 302 -11.51 -10.80 0.39
CA ARG A 302 -11.86 -9.69 1.26
C ARG A 302 -11.44 -9.87 2.72
N ILE A 303 -11.15 -11.10 3.16
CA ILE A 303 -10.77 -11.36 4.56
C ILE A 303 -9.50 -10.60 5.00
N PHE A 304 -8.68 -10.13 4.05
CA PHE A 304 -7.49 -9.33 4.29
C PHE A 304 -7.75 -7.80 4.31
N GLU A 305 -8.99 -7.37 3.99
CA GLU A 305 -9.39 -5.98 4.13
C GLU A 305 -9.45 -5.61 5.63
N ARG A 306 -9.02 -4.39 5.98
CA ARG A 306 -9.06 -3.90 7.37
C ARG A 306 -10.48 -3.85 7.87
N PHE A 307 -10.73 -4.35 9.10
CA PHE A 307 -12.04 -4.42 9.76
C PHE A 307 -13.07 -5.32 9.04
N TYR A 308 -12.67 -6.04 8.00
CA TYR A 308 -13.57 -6.96 7.33
C TYR A 308 -13.87 -8.19 8.19
N ARG A 309 -15.12 -8.61 8.17
CA ARG A 309 -15.61 -9.78 8.93
C ARG A 309 -16.73 -10.44 8.16
N VAL A 310 -16.62 -11.74 7.93
CA VAL A 310 -17.60 -12.56 7.17
C VAL A 310 -18.99 -12.52 7.85
N ASP A 311 -19.03 -12.59 9.19
CA ASP A 311 -20.26 -12.51 9.99
C ASP A 311 -20.06 -11.61 11.22
N GLN A 312 -20.61 -10.41 11.15
CA GLN A 312 -20.52 -9.43 12.25
C GLN A 312 -21.23 -9.88 13.54
N ALA A 313 -22.30 -10.68 13.44
CA ALA A 313 -23.07 -11.10 14.62
C ALA A 313 -22.33 -12.19 15.43
N ARG A 314 -21.75 -13.16 14.75
CA ARG A 314 -20.97 -14.25 15.36
C ARG A 314 -19.64 -13.74 15.89
N SER A 315 -19.00 -12.88 15.12
CA SER A 315 -17.69 -12.31 15.48
C SER A 315 -17.71 -11.38 16.69
N ARG A 316 -18.87 -10.80 17.07
CA ARG A 316 -19.00 -10.08 18.36
C ARG A 316 -18.84 -11.02 19.56
N LYS A 317 -19.20 -12.30 19.43
CA LYS A 317 -19.03 -13.30 20.49
C LYS A 317 -17.57 -13.79 20.58
N THR A 318 -16.86 -13.86 19.45
CA THR A 318 -15.45 -14.32 19.38
C THR A 318 -14.41 -13.21 19.58
N GLY A 319 -14.82 -11.93 19.69
CA GLY A 319 -13.95 -10.83 20.07
C GLY A 319 -12.96 -10.36 18.99
N GLY A 320 -13.10 -10.78 17.73
CA GLY A 320 -12.16 -10.37 16.67
C GLY A 320 -12.27 -8.89 16.29
N THR A 321 -11.15 -8.23 16.04
CA THR A 321 -11.03 -6.82 15.62
C THR A 321 -11.21 -6.61 14.12
N GLY A 322 -10.97 -7.67 13.31
CA GLY A 322 -10.91 -7.59 11.85
C GLY A 322 -9.61 -6.98 11.34
N LEU A 323 -8.60 -6.81 12.18
CA LEU A 323 -7.27 -6.30 11.81
C LEU A 323 -6.22 -7.39 11.68
N GLY A 324 -6.39 -8.54 12.35
CA GLY A 324 -5.37 -9.60 12.39
C GLY A 324 -4.93 -10.09 11.02
N LEU A 325 -5.85 -10.38 10.08
CA LEU A 325 -5.48 -10.83 8.73
C LEU A 325 -4.89 -9.69 7.87
N ALA A 326 -5.29 -8.44 8.10
CA ALA A 326 -4.62 -7.29 7.47
C ALA A 326 -3.17 -7.16 7.94
N ILE A 327 -2.90 -7.38 9.24
CA ILE A 327 -1.53 -7.45 9.79
C ILE A 327 -0.73 -8.56 9.12
N VAL A 328 -1.32 -9.77 8.97
CA VAL A 328 -0.68 -10.88 8.25
C VAL A 328 -0.30 -10.46 6.83
N ARG A 329 -1.23 -9.90 6.06
CA ARG A 329 -0.99 -9.50 4.66
C ARG A 329 0.15 -8.50 4.54
N HIS A 330 0.17 -7.46 5.40
CA HIS A 330 1.24 -6.45 5.37
C HIS A 330 2.59 -7.04 5.80
N ALA A 331 2.62 -7.86 6.86
CA ALA A 331 3.85 -8.50 7.29
C ALA A 331 4.44 -9.42 6.19
N ILE A 332 3.60 -10.20 5.51
CA ILE A 332 4.02 -11.08 4.42
C ILE A 332 4.50 -10.27 3.20
N ALA A 333 3.80 -9.17 2.84
CA ALA A 333 4.22 -8.30 1.76
C ALA A 333 5.59 -7.62 2.03
N ASN A 334 5.84 -7.16 3.27
CA ASN A 334 7.13 -6.59 3.67
C ASN A 334 8.30 -7.58 3.52
N HIS A 335 8.02 -8.89 3.59
CA HIS A 335 9.00 -9.96 3.42
C HIS A 335 9.06 -10.51 1.98
N GLU A 336 8.44 -9.84 1.01
CA GLU A 336 8.36 -10.28 -0.40
C GLU A 336 7.84 -11.73 -0.53
N ALA A 337 7.03 -12.16 0.44
CA ALA A 337 6.50 -13.49 0.54
C ALA A 337 5.05 -13.56 0.01
N HIS A 338 4.56 -14.78 -0.16
CA HIS A 338 3.22 -15.03 -0.69
C HIS A 338 2.34 -15.71 0.36
N ILE A 339 1.05 -15.36 0.37
CA ILE A 339 0.03 -16.02 1.18
C ILE A 339 -1.04 -16.61 0.28
N GLU A 340 -1.33 -17.88 0.50
CA GLU A 340 -2.41 -18.62 -0.16
C GLU A 340 -3.43 -19.06 0.87
N VAL A 341 -4.71 -19.09 0.48
CA VAL A 341 -5.81 -19.52 1.36
C VAL A 341 -6.67 -20.54 0.63
N GLU A 342 -6.79 -21.69 1.24
CA GLU A 342 -7.75 -22.72 0.83
C GLU A 342 -8.78 -22.90 1.94
N SER A 343 -10.06 -22.68 1.64
CA SER A 343 -11.11 -22.82 2.64
C SER A 343 -12.43 -23.22 2.01
N ARG A 344 -13.19 -24.03 2.74
CA ARG A 344 -14.57 -24.39 2.42
C ARG A 344 -15.45 -24.27 3.65
N LEU A 345 -16.61 -23.68 3.46
CA LEU A 345 -17.56 -23.50 4.54
C LEU A 345 -17.95 -24.86 5.16
N GLY A 346 -17.72 -25.00 6.47
CA GLY A 346 -17.96 -26.21 7.24
C GLY A 346 -16.83 -27.25 7.24
N GLU A 347 -15.74 -27.01 6.50
CA GLU A 347 -14.60 -27.96 6.43
C GLU A 347 -13.31 -27.38 7.09
N GLY A 348 -13.27 -26.06 7.34
CA GLY A 348 -12.11 -25.37 7.91
C GLY A 348 -11.34 -24.55 6.88
N SER A 349 -10.15 -24.07 7.27
CA SER A 349 -9.29 -23.25 6.44
C SER A 349 -7.82 -23.65 6.55
N VAL A 350 -7.09 -23.45 5.46
CA VAL A 350 -5.64 -23.63 5.38
C VAL A 350 -5.03 -22.32 4.88
N PHE A 351 -4.15 -21.74 5.67
CA PHE A 351 -3.32 -20.61 5.27
C PHE A 351 -1.90 -21.11 5.03
N LEU A 352 -1.34 -20.83 3.85
CA LEU A 352 0.00 -21.21 3.45
C LEU A 352 0.81 -19.95 3.16
N LEU A 353 1.90 -19.77 3.91
CA LEU A 353 2.88 -18.71 3.71
C LEU A 353 4.11 -19.28 3.03
N ARG A 354 4.59 -18.61 1.95
CA ARG A 354 5.77 -19.01 1.18
C ARG A 354 6.81 -17.92 1.26
N PHE A 355 7.98 -18.26 1.79
CA PHE A 355 9.12 -17.35 1.92
C PHE A 355 10.30 -17.89 1.13
N GLN A 356 11.18 -17.01 0.67
CA GLN A 356 12.47 -17.39 0.11
C GLN A 356 13.41 -17.81 1.23
N SER A 357 13.97 -19.03 1.13
CA SER A 357 14.97 -19.51 2.08
C SER A 357 16.31 -18.80 1.83
N VAL A 358 17.00 -18.43 2.92
CA VAL A 358 18.42 -18.11 2.81
C VAL A 358 19.16 -19.41 2.45
N VAL A 359 19.56 -19.53 1.19
CA VAL A 359 20.41 -20.64 0.75
C VAL A 359 21.75 -20.50 1.48
N ASP A 360 22.25 -21.56 2.11
CA ASP A 360 23.59 -21.59 2.68
C ASP A 360 24.65 -21.38 1.59
N ASP A 361 24.92 -20.14 1.22
CA ASP A 361 26.10 -19.73 0.42
C ASP A 361 27.42 -19.91 1.21
N VAL A 362 27.32 -20.39 2.46
CA VAL A 362 28.48 -20.69 3.33
C VAL A 362 29.34 -21.85 2.78
N ARG A 363 28.83 -22.66 1.84
CA ARG A 363 29.66 -23.71 1.19
C ARG A 363 30.50 -23.20 0.01
N ALA A 364 30.16 -22.10 -0.61
CA ALA A 364 30.94 -21.55 -1.73
C ALA A 364 32.20 -20.81 -1.23
N ASP A 365 32.14 -20.09 -0.12
CA ASP A 365 33.27 -19.33 0.41
C ASP A 365 34.35 -20.21 1.09
N GLN A 366 33.98 -21.36 1.65
CA GLN A 366 34.96 -22.29 2.22
C GLN A 366 35.73 -23.06 1.14
N THR A 367 35.16 -23.25 -0.05
CA THR A 367 35.82 -23.90 -1.17
C THR A 367 36.84 -22.97 -1.85
N ILE A 368 36.58 -21.67 -1.88
CA ILE A 368 37.50 -20.68 -2.46
C ILE A 368 38.66 -20.39 -1.49
N SER A 369 38.41 -20.36 -0.16
CA SER A 369 39.46 -20.17 0.84
C SER A 369 40.44 -21.35 0.91
N SER A 370 39.97 -22.59 0.74
CA SER A 370 40.81 -23.79 0.76
C SER A 370 41.61 -24.02 -0.54
N LEU A 371 41.25 -23.36 -1.64
CA LEU A 371 42.01 -23.36 -2.90
C LEU A 371 43.12 -22.31 -2.89
N ASN A 372 42.98 -21.22 -2.15
CA ASN A 372 44.01 -20.19 -2.04
C ASN A 372 45.12 -20.51 -0.97
N GLU A 373 44.91 -21.48 -0.08
CA GLU A 373 45.96 -21.96 0.83
C GLU A 373 46.85 -23.08 0.26
N ARG A 374 46.58 -23.54 -0.97
CA ARG A 374 47.33 -24.59 -1.65
C ARG A 374 48.05 -24.15 -2.96
N ALA A 375 48.07 -22.84 -3.21
CA ALA A 375 48.88 -22.22 -4.29
C ALA A 375 50.10 -21.37 -3.73
#